data_2fe32527080a50032dddfb58629b5dfa
#
_entry.id   2fe32527080a50032dddfb58629b5dfa
#
_cell.length_a   1.000
_cell.length_b   1.000
_cell.length_c   1.000
_cell.angle_alpha   90.00
_cell.angle_beta   90.00
_cell.angle_gamma   90.00
#
_symmetry.space_group_name_H-M   'P 1'
#
loop_
_entity.id
_entity.type
_entity.pdbx_description
1 polymer ?
#
loop_
_entity_poly.entity_id
_entity_poly.type
_entity_poly.pdbx_seq_one_letter_code
_entity_poly.pdbx_strand_id
1 'polypeptide(L)'
;MSLFHKGAFVSHSGLPLTWKIECDALTPDDWDCIASVVARKFQFRKAVGVPQGRLAFARALQQYVTPGTQLVLAVDDVLTTGASLAGLRETLEKEGSQVIGVVLFSRGYVPWWCYAVFGLADYFRERETQ
;
A
#
# COMPACT_ATOMS: atom_id res chain seq x y z
N MET A 1 18.72 10.77 -2.07
CA MET A 1 18.20 9.38 -1.88
C MET A 1 17.37 9.00 -3.09
N SER A 2 17.61 7.84 -3.65
CA SER A 2 16.84 7.36 -4.82
C SER A 2 15.68 6.49 -4.38
N LEU A 3 14.58 6.52 -5.15
CA LEU A 3 13.41 5.69 -4.89
C LEU A 3 13.70 4.21 -5.14
N PHE A 4 14.44 3.89 -6.19
CA PHE A 4 14.79 2.52 -6.56
C PHE A 4 16.26 2.23 -6.26
N HIS A 5 16.53 1.07 -5.67
CA HIS A 5 17.87 0.60 -5.35
C HIS A 5 18.06 -0.81 -5.89
N LYS A 6 19.17 -1.03 -6.60
CA LYS A 6 19.63 -2.37 -7.00
C LYS A 6 20.50 -2.96 -5.90
N GLY A 7 20.48 -4.28 -5.76
CA GLY A 7 21.36 -4.98 -4.84
C GLY A 7 20.74 -6.26 -4.33
N ALA A 8 21.39 -6.87 -3.34
CA ALA A 8 20.86 -8.03 -2.64
C ALA A 8 20.23 -7.56 -1.34
N PHE A 9 18.94 -7.72 -1.22
CA PHE A 9 18.16 -7.32 -0.05
C PHE A 9 17.33 -8.47 0.45
N VAL A 10 16.93 -8.40 1.72
CA VAL A 10 16.00 -9.36 2.33
C VAL A 10 14.80 -8.59 2.85
N SER A 11 13.60 -8.98 2.44
CA SER A 11 12.36 -8.35 2.91
C SER A 11 12.10 -8.70 4.38
N HIS A 12 11.15 -8.00 5.01
CA HIS A 12 10.72 -8.30 6.38
C HIS A 12 10.23 -9.75 6.54
N SER A 13 9.69 -10.33 5.47
CA SER A 13 9.23 -11.72 5.46
C SER A 13 10.33 -12.73 5.09
N GLY A 14 11.58 -12.28 4.92
CA GLY A 14 12.73 -13.13 4.63
C GLY A 14 12.94 -13.47 3.16
N LEU A 15 12.22 -12.82 2.25
CA LEU A 15 12.39 -13.05 0.80
C LEU A 15 13.65 -12.38 0.27
N PRO A 16 14.47 -13.10 -0.54
CA PRO A 16 15.60 -12.47 -1.21
C PRO A 16 15.10 -11.57 -2.34
N LEU A 17 15.63 -10.35 -2.42
CA LEU A 17 15.25 -9.34 -3.40
C LEU A 17 16.48 -8.82 -4.11
N THR A 18 16.37 -8.56 -5.42
CA THR A 18 17.43 -7.97 -6.23
C THR A 18 17.29 -6.47 -6.42
N TRP A 19 16.19 -5.91 -5.94
CA TRP A 19 15.91 -4.49 -5.94
C TRP A 19 14.95 -4.16 -4.81
N LYS A 20 14.95 -2.89 -4.41
CA LYS A 20 13.97 -2.40 -3.44
C LYS A 20 13.50 -1.00 -3.80
N ILE A 21 12.34 -0.63 -3.30
CA ILE A 21 11.78 0.70 -3.38
C ILE A 21 11.94 1.37 -2.02
N GLU A 22 12.56 2.55 -2.02
CA GLU A 22 12.82 3.32 -0.82
C GLU A 22 11.79 4.44 -0.71
N CYS A 23 10.67 4.16 -0.07
CA CYS A 23 9.58 5.14 0.04
C CYS A 23 9.95 6.37 0.87
N ASP A 24 10.99 6.28 1.69
CA ASP A 24 11.52 7.44 2.43
C ASP A 24 12.10 8.51 1.51
N ALA A 25 12.37 8.19 0.25
CA ALA A 25 12.80 9.16 -0.75
C ALA A 25 11.66 10.08 -1.20
N LEU A 26 10.40 9.71 -0.95
CA LEU A 26 9.25 10.53 -1.34
C LEU A 26 9.09 11.71 -0.40
N THR A 27 8.85 12.87 -0.97
CA THR A 27 8.62 14.12 -0.22
C THR A 27 7.17 14.19 0.27
N PRO A 28 6.86 15.09 1.23
CA PRO A 28 5.46 15.34 1.61
C PRO A 28 4.56 15.72 0.43
N ASP A 29 5.08 16.48 -0.54
CA ASP A 29 4.32 16.85 -1.73
C ASP A 29 4.04 15.62 -2.62
N ASP A 30 4.99 14.71 -2.73
CA ASP A 30 4.80 13.44 -3.45
C ASP A 30 3.67 12.64 -2.80
N TRP A 31 3.71 12.50 -1.49
CA TRP A 31 2.68 11.76 -0.74
C TRP A 31 1.31 12.39 -0.87
N ASP A 32 1.24 13.71 -0.83
CA ASP A 32 -0.03 14.43 -1.01
C ASP A 32 -0.60 14.19 -2.40
N CYS A 33 0.23 14.24 -3.43
CA CYS A 33 -0.18 13.97 -4.80
C CYS A 33 -0.73 12.54 -4.94
N ILE A 34 -0.01 11.55 -4.40
CA ILE A 34 -0.41 10.15 -4.42
C ILE A 34 -1.74 9.96 -3.69
N ALA A 35 -1.86 10.54 -2.50
CA ALA A 35 -3.10 10.46 -1.72
C ALA A 35 -4.29 11.07 -2.45
N SER A 36 -4.10 12.17 -3.18
CA SER A 36 -5.16 12.79 -3.96
C SER A 36 -5.66 11.87 -5.09
N VAL A 37 -4.77 11.10 -5.69
CA VAL A 37 -5.13 10.11 -6.73
C VAL A 37 -6.01 9.01 -6.12
N VAL A 38 -5.64 8.48 -4.97
CA VAL A 38 -6.43 7.47 -4.26
C VAL A 38 -7.79 8.03 -3.86
N ALA A 39 -7.83 9.26 -3.37
CA ALA A 39 -9.06 9.92 -2.92
C ALA A 39 -10.07 10.14 -4.05
N ARG A 40 -9.61 10.23 -5.30
CA ARG A 40 -10.50 10.29 -6.47
C ARG A 40 -11.18 8.97 -6.75
N LYS A 41 -10.54 7.87 -6.33
CA LYS A 41 -11.03 6.52 -6.60
C LYS A 41 -11.93 6.00 -5.49
N PHE A 42 -11.65 6.34 -4.24
CA PHE A 42 -12.36 5.82 -3.08
C PHE A 42 -12.83 6.96 -2.17
N GLN A 43 -14.05 6.83 -1.67
CA GLN A 43 -14.52 7.62 -0.54
C GLN A 43 -14.35 6.77 0.71
N PHE A 44 -13.61 7.27 1.70
CA PHE A 44 -13.27 6.52 2.90
C PHE A 44 -13.34 7.41 4.14
N ARG A 45 -13.65 6.81 5.28
CA ARG A 45 -13.74 7.54 6.54
C ARG A 45 -12.44 7.59 7.33
N LYS A 46 -11.51 6.67 7.03
CA LYS A 46 -10.28 6.51 7.81
C LYS A 46 -9.24 5.76 6.98
N ALA A 47 -7.97 6.11 7.17
CA ALA A 47 -6.83 5.37 6.63
C ALA A 47 -5.94 4.90 7.80
N VAL A 48 -5.64 3.60 7.84
CA VAL A 48 -4.82 3.00 8.89
C VAL A 48 -3.60 2.36 8.25
N GLY A 49 -2.42 2.76 8.69
CA GLY A 49 -1.16 2.26 8.15
C GLY A 49 -0.61 1.03 8.87
N VAL A 50 0.24 0.31 8.17
CA VAL A 50 1.04 -0.78 8.73
C VAL A 50 2.50 -0.33 8.77
N PRO A 51 3.15 -0.28 9.96
CA PRO A 51 2.57 -0.40 11.29
C PRO A 51 1.65 0.77 11.66
N GLN A 52 0.73 0.52 12.58
CA GLN A 52 -0.29 1.50 12.93
C GLN A 52 0.30 2.86 13.32
N GLY A 53 -0.27 3.91 12.71
CA GLY A 53 -0.05 5.30 13.11
C GLY A 53 1.26 5.93 12.67
N ARG A 54 2.11 5.25 11.88
CA ARG A 54 3.44 5.77 11.55
C ARG A 54 3.75 5.92 10.06
N LEU A 55 2.83 5.53 9.21
CA LEU A 55 3.07 5.51 7.77
C LEU A 55 2.73 6.86 7.15
N ALA A 56 3.68 7.46 6.42
CA ALA A 56 3.49 8.74 5.75
C ALA A 56 2.33 8.71 4.75
N PHE A 57 2.17 7.59 4.05
CA PHE A 57 1.07 7.40 3.10
C PHE A 57 -0.29 7.48 3.79
N ALA A 58 -0.47 6.76 4.91
CA ALA A 58 -1.72 6.79 5.67
C ALA A 58 -2.02 8.19 6.20
N ARG A 59 -1.01 8.91 6.67
CA ARG A 59 -1.16 10.29 7.14
C ARG A 59 -1.63 11.23 6.04
N ALA A 60 -1.06 11.09 4.85
CA ALA A 60 -1.45 11.89 3.69
C ALA A 60 -2.90 11.58 3.30
N LEU A 61 -3.28 10.31 3.28
CA LEU A 61 -4.65 9.89 2.97
C LEU A 61 -5.66 10.41 3.99
N GLN A 62 -5.28 10.52 5.25
CA GLN A 62 -6.18 10.97 6.32
C GLN A 62 -6.70 12.40 6.07
N GLN A 63 -5.99 13.20 5.30
CA GLN A 63 -6.43 14.55 4.91
C GLN A 63 -7.58 14.55 3.91
N TYR A 64 -7.85 13.42 3.28
CA TYR A 64 -8.85 13.29 2.22
C TYR A 64 -10.07 12.46 2.62
N VAL A 65 -10.27 12.24 3.92
CA VAL A 65 -11.40 11.44 4.41
C VAL A 65 -12.74 12.11 4.07
N THR A 66 -13.74 11.29 3.79
CA THR A 66 -15.11 11.73 3.56
C THR A 66 -15.98 11.29 4.73
N PRO A 67 -16.51 12.24 5.53
CA PRO A 67 -17.39 11.90 6.64
C PRO A 67 -18.63 11.14 6.18
N GLY A 68 -19.10 10.21 7.01
CA GLY A 68 -20.32 9.46 6.75
C GLY A 68 -20.16 8.24 5.86
N THR A 69 -18.96 7.97 5.37
CA THR A 69 -18.67 6.77 4.59
C THR A 69 -18.32 5.60 5.52
N GLN A 70 -18.44 4.36 5.01
CA GLN A 70 -18.21 3.15 5.79
C GLN A 70 -16.84 2.54 5.56
N LEU A 71 -16.17 2.92 4.47
CA LEU A 71 -14.93 2.30 4.03
C LEU A 71 -13.75 2.77 4.89
N VAL A 72 -12.92 1.82 5.31
CA VAL A 72 -11.61 2.06 5.93
C VAL A 72 -10.54 1.54 4.98
N LEU A 73 -9.50 2.33 4.78
CA LEU A 73 -8.34 1.91 3.99
C LEU A 73 -7.27 1.34 4.92
N ALA A 74 -6.83 0.11 4.62
CA ALA A 74 -5.65 -0.49 5.24
C ALA A 74 -4.47 -0.24 4.31
N VAL A 75 -3.46 0.48 4.78
CA VAL A 75 -2.45 1.10 3.92
C VAL A 75 -1.06 0.57 4.22
N ASP A 76 -0.29 0.26 3.16
CA ASP A 76 1.13 -0.05 3.26
C ASP A 76 1.86 0.59 2.07
N ASP A 77 3.17 0.71 2.17
CA ASP A 77 3.99 1.27 1.10
C ASP A 77 4.17 0.28 -0.03
N VAL A 78 4.63 -0.92 0.29
CA VAL A 78 4.99 -1.94 -0.69
C VAL A 78 4.36 -3.27 -0.32
N LEU A 79 3.66 -3.87 -1.28
CA LEU A 79 3.09 -5.20 -1.14
C LEU A 79 4.10 -6.24 -1.64
N THR A 80 4.57 -7.09 -0.73
CA THR A 80 5.39 -8.27 -1.07
C THR A 80 4.55 -9.54 -0.93
N THR A 81 4.42 -10.07 0.29
CA THR A 81 3.55 -11.23 0.55
C THR A 81 2.12 -10.83 0.90
N GLY A 82 1.95 -9.61 1.42
CA GLY A 82 0.65 -9.12 1.87
C GLY A 82 0.21 -9.59 3.25
N ALA A 83 1.06 -10.33 3.96
CA ALA A 83 0.69 -10.92 5.26
C ALA A 83 0.34 -9.86 6.31
N SER A 84 1.14 -8.80 6.43
CA SER A 84 0.90 -7.74 7.40
C SER A 84 -0.37 -6.95 7.08
N LEU A 85 -0.60 -6.67 5.80
CA LEU A 85 -1.78 -5.94 5.35
C LEU A 85 -3.04 -6.79 5.54
N ALA A 86 -2.97 -8.09 5.25
CA ALA A 86 -4.07 -9.02 5.47
C ALA A 86 -4.45 -9.11 6.95
N GLY A 87 -3.45 -9.12 7.84
CA GLY A 87 -3.66 -9.12 9.28
C GLY A 87 -4.37 -7.86 9.75
N LEU A 88 -3.97 -6.70 9.26
CA LEU A 88 -4.63 -5.43 9.57
C LEU A 88 -6.07 -5.41 9.06
N ARG A 89 -6.29 -5.87 7.83
CA ARG A 89 -7.63 -5.98 7.26
C ARG A 89 -8.54 -6.83 8.14
N GLU A 90 -8.05 -7.99 8.56
CA GLU A 90 -8.82 -8.90 9.43
C GLU A 90 -9.20 -8.24 10.76
N THR A 91 -8.26 -7.54 11.38
CA THR A 91 -8.51 -6.80 12.63
C THR A 91 -9.59 -5.74 12.44
N LEU A 92 -9.51 -4.95 11.37
CA LEU A 92 -10.47 -3.88 11.10
C LEU A 92 -11.86 -4.45 10.75
N GLU A 93 -11.92 -5.56 10.03
CA GLU A 93 -13.19 -6.22 9.71
C GLU A 93 -13.87 -6.77 10.97
N LYS A 94 -13.11 -7.30 11.91
CA LYS A 94 -13.64 -7.76 13.22
C LYS A 94 -14.23 -6.61 14.02
N GLU A 95 -13.75 -5.40 13.81
CA GLU A 95 -14.30 -4.18 14.42
C GLU A 95 -15.56 -3.68 13.69
N GLY A 96 -15.98 -4.37 12.64
CA GLY A 96 -17.18 -4.03 11.88
C GLY A 96 -16.97 -3.11 10.69
N SER A 97 -15.73 -2.85 10.30
CA SER A 97 -15.43 -1.97 9.18
C SER A 97 -15.47 -2.70 7.84
N GLN A 98 -15.87 -1.99 6.80
CA GLN A 98 -15.59 -2.39 5.42
C GLN A 98 -14.16 -1.96 5.10
N VAL A 99 -13.34 -2.85 4.54
CA VAL A 99 -11.90 -2.59 4.37
C VAL A 99 -11.44 -2.88 2.95
N ILE A 100 -10.68 -1.93 2.40
CA ILE A 100 -9.89 -2.13 1.19
C ILE A 100 -8.43 -1.86 1.54
N GLY A 101 -7.54 -2.73 1.07
CA GLY A 101 -6.11 -2.49 1.16
C GLY A 101 -5.66 -1.52 0.07
N VAL A 102 -4.74 -0.63 0.41
CA VAL A 102 -4.13 0.31 -0.54
C VAL A 102 -2.63 0.28 -0.32
N VAL A 103 -1.88 0.03 -1.39
CA VAL A 103 -0.42 0.06 -1.38
C VAL A 103 0.09 0.98 -2.48
N LEU A 104 1.27 1.57 -2.29
CA LEU A 104 1.87 2.39 -3.32
C LEU A 104 2.40 1.52 -4.45
N PHE A 105 3.18 0.49 -4.11
CA PHE A 105 3.76 -0.43 -5.07
C PHE A 105 3.43 -1.87 -4.74
N SER A 106 3.18 -2.68 -5.76
CA SER A 106 3.08 -4.13 -5.64
C SER A 106 4.23 -4.81 -6.37
N ARG A 107 4.92 -5.73 -5.69
CA ARG A 107 5.97 -6.57 -6.26
C ARG A 107 5.45 -7.86 -6.89
N GLY A 108 4.25 -8.26 -6.52
CA GLY A 108 3.70 -9.53 -6.95
C GLY A 108 2.20 -9.47 -7.13
N TYR A 109 1.56 -10.59 -6.80
CA TYR A 109 0.11 -10.71 -6.91
C TYR A 109 -0.59 -9.72 -6.00
N VAL A 110 -1.60 -9.02 -6.55
CA VAL A 110 -2.44 -8.09 -5.78
C VAL A 110 -3.76 -8.80 -5.48
N PRO A 111 -4.09 -9.02 -4.19
CA PRO A 111 -5.38 -9.62 -3.82
C PRO A 111 -6.54 -8.75 -4.31
N TRP A 112 -7.70 -9.37 -4.51
CA TRP A 112 -8.90 -8.67 -5.00
C TRP A 112 -9.35 -7.53 -4.09
N TRP A 113 -9.04 -7.61 -2.80
CA TRP A 113 -9.41 -6.59 -1.80
C TRP A 113 -8.37 -5.48 -1.67
N CYS A 114 -7.34 -5.49 -2.48
CA CYS A 114 -6.23 -4.54 -2.41
C CYS A 114 -6.09 -3.77 -3.74
N TYR A 115 -5.81 -2.48 -3.63
CA TYR A 115 -5.53 -1.61 -4.75
C TYR A 115 -4.07 -1.16 -4.68
N ALA A 116 -3.31 -1.40 -5.73
CA ALA A 116 -1.94 -0.91 -5.87
C ALA A 116 -1.95 0.31 -6.79
N VAL A 117 -1.42 1.43 -6.31
CA VAL A 117 -1.31 2.64 -7.14
C VAL A 117 -0.39 2.37 -8.34
N PHE A 118 0.75 1.72 -8.08
CA PHE A 118 1.67 1.28 -9.12
C PHE A 118 1.88 -0.23 -8.99
N GLY A 119 1.33 -0.99 -9.92
CA GLY A 119 1.48 -2.44 -9.95
C GLY A 119 2.52 -2.85 -10.95
N LEU A 120 3.53 -3.61 -10.49
CA LEU A 120 4.53 -4.22 -11.35
C LEU A 120 4.23 -5.71 -11.60
N ALA A 121 3.22 -6.24 -10.90
CA ALA A 121 2.88 -7.65 -10.92
C ALA A 121 2.50 -8.15 -12.32
N ASP A 122 1.70 -7.39 -13.04
CA ASP A 122 1.18 -7.81 -14.34
C ASP A 122 2.30 -7.96 -15.38
N TYR A 123 3.28 -7.06 -15.34
CA TYR A 123 4.44 -7.13 -16.22
C TYR A 123 5.23 -8.43 -16.01
N PHE A 124 5.48 -8.79 -14.77
CA PHE A 124 6.22 -10.01 -14.44
C PHE A 124 5.43 -11.28 -14.76
N ARG A 125 4.12 -11.25 -14.58
CA ARG A 125 3.23 -12.36 -14.91
C ARG A 125 3.24 -12.66 -16.40
N GLU A 126 3.14 -11.65 -17.23
CA GLU A 126 3.16 -11.82 -18.69
C GLU A 126 4.45 -12.47 -19.16
N ARG A 127 5.58 -12.17 -18.51
CA ARG A 127 6.87 -12.77 -18.85
C ARG A 127 7.00 -14.21 -18.40
N GLU A 128 6.39 -14.57 -17.30
CA GLU A 128 6.42 -15.94 -16.77
C GLU A 128 5.56 -16.91 -17.59
N THR A 129 4.53 -16.40 -18.26
CA THR A 129 3.62 -17.21 -19.07
C THR A 129 4.08 -17.36 -20.52
N GLN A 130 5.11 -16.66 -20.92
CA GLN A 130 5.73 -16.76 -22.24
C GLN A 130 6.93 -17.70 -22.22
#